data_8cc2602f3c6b696652ef58d9cf9774f2
#
_entry.id   8cc2602f3c6b696652ef58d9cf9774f2
#
_cell.length_a   1.000
_cell.length_b   1.000
_cell.length_c   1.000
_cell.angle_alpha   90.00
_cell.angle_beta   90.00
_cell.angle_gamma   90.00
#
_symmetry.space_group_name_H-M   'P 1'
#
loop_
_entity.id
_entity.type
_entity.pdbx_description
1 polymer ?
#
loop_
_entity_poly.entity_id
_entity_poly.type
_entity_poly.pdbx_seq_one_letter_code
_entity_poly.pdbx_strand_id
1 'polypeptide(L)'
;MTETTTPNVPKHIAPQCGKHTLLIEAEKLSIKEGRGRKKFEGIVDLSESIKKCGLINPIVVSEIKEKPGTFNLVAGERRFRAILLGGFTLIPCTLRENLSSIELKEIELEENLRRENLEWTEENELLRQIHELKQEVHGAAMKGDPNGDGWSVEKTAALVGQSKGGVSEKIKFAKLLKERPDLLKRVKKLPAHVAKRQAKQLLQVEKVERLQAQGRIKLSSAIKLGDARELIKAEPDGSIDLLLTDPPFGIQAIDDVAGKGDNRAVLSYASNLKPTDNLNPESAAQLMEGLAPEFFRVLKPSSHFYIFFGMDIYERLYQALTKAGFEVCRQPIIWNKGRVTAPFHGYEPSPCYELILFGHKPPRQKRLSGPCKLIFEYSPDNAKDKIHPFQKPLDLLTFIINQSTLIGEKVFDPFCGSGRTVQAALNCGRSGLGFELDNEHFLKAQGVLGNIQIDDDLGRAYCIHNNNPNTCKLCFAQTHPQLELPNVTDVPIGPSL
;
A
#
# COMPACT_ATOMS: atom_id res chain seq x y z
N MET A 1 -59.32 46.61 18.63
CA MET A 1 -58.94 45.34 19.32
C MET A 1 -57.86 44.69 18.49
N THR A 2 -56.62 44.91 18.87
CA THR A 2 -55.43 44.38 18.20
C THR A 2 -55.00 43.14 18.96
N GLU A 3 -55.19 41.96 18.36
CA GLU A 3 -54.67 40.69 18.90
C GLU A 3 -53.14 40.67 18.77
N THR A 4 -52.48 40.68 19.89
CA THR A 4 -51.02 40.44 20.00
C THR A 4 -50.79 38.94 19.90
N THR A 5 -50.35 38.47 18.72
CA THR A 5 -49.86 37.12 18.53
C THR A 5 -48.52 36.96 19.25
N THR A 6 -48.53 36.29 20.38
CA THR A 6 -47.31 35.79 21.05
C THR A 6 -46.61 34.77 20.17
N PRO A 7 -45.28 34.85 19.93
CA PRO A 7 -44.57 33.88 19.16
C PRO A 7 -44.57 32.52 19.87
N ASN A 8 -45.01 31.51 19.16
CA ASN A 8 -45.05 30.11 19.62
C ASN A 8 -43.61 29.61 19.81
N VAL A 9 -43.09 29.74 21.02
CA VAL A 9 -41.76 29.21 21.38
C VAL A 9 -41.85 27.69 21.47
N PRO A 10 -41.06 26.92 20.73
CA PRO A 10 -41.07 25.46 20.85
C PRO A 10 -40.65 25.06 22.28
N LYS A 11 -41.60 24.60 23.03
CA LYS A 11 -41.39 24.11 24.39
C LYS A 11 -40.77 22.71 24.31
N HIS A 12 -39.59 22.58 24.87
CA HIS A 12 -38.87 21.36 25.25
C HIS A 12 -38.30 20.48 24.13
N ILE A 13 -36.96 20.46 24.11
CA ILE A 13 -36.24 19.29 23.64
C ILE A 13 -36.45 18.20 24.69
N ALA A 14 -37.27 17.17 24.37
CA ALA A 14 -37.34 15.99 25.23
C ALA A 14 -36.00 15.26 25.22
N PRO A 15 -35.30 15.13 26.34
CA PRO A 15 -34.08 14.36 26.37
C PRO A 15 -34.43 12.87 26.27
N GLN A 16 -33.82 12.13 25.37
CA GLN A 16 -33.67 10.69 25.54
C GLN A 16 -32.62 10.49 26.64
N CYS A 17 -33.09 10.41 27.89
CA CYS A 17 -32.31 10.59 29.11
C CYS A 17 -31.31 9.48 29.41
N GLY A 18 -30.01 9.83 29.53
CA GLY A 18 -29.09 9.18 30.47
C GLY A 18 -29.33 9.65 31.90
N LYS A 19 -28.94 8.88 32.90
CA LYS A 19 -29.22 9.08 34.34
C LYS A 19 -28.78 10.43 34.96
N HIS A 20 -28.11 11.34 34.25
CA HIS A 20 -27.49 12.56 34.77
C HIS A 20 -27.70 13.80 33.87
N THR A 21 -28.81 13.88 33.14
CA THR A 21 -29.08 15.03 32.26
C THR A 21 -29.86 16.11 33.01
N LEU A 22 -29.30 17.32 33.02
CA LEU A 22 -29.95 18.54 33.57
C LEU A 22 -30.38 19.43 32.41
N LEU A 23 -31.50 20.11 32.56
CA LEU A 23 -31.93 21.16 31.64
C LEU A 23 -31.38 22.50 32.15
N ILE A 24 -30.51 23.13 31.37
CA ILE A 24 -29.88 24.40 31.75
C ILE A 24 -30.30 25.45 30.72
N GLU A 25 -30.63 26.66 31.21
CA GLU A 25 -30.97 27.80 30.36
C GLU A 25 -29.75 28.21 29.51
N ALA A 26 -29.99 28.48 28.24
CA ALA A 26 -28.92 28.82 27.28
C ALA A 26 -28.08 30.04 27.73
N GLU A 27 -28.72 30.99 28.42
CA GLU A 27 -28.08 32.21 28.94
C GLU A 27 -27.06 31.92 30.07
N LYS A 28 -27.21 30.79 30.75
CA LYS A 28 -26.30 30.35 31.83
C LYS A 28 -25.08 29.59 31.31
N LEU A 29 -25.01 29.36 29.97
CA LEU A 29 -23.94 28.64 29.32
C LEU A 29 -22.98 29.57 28.59
N SER A 30 -21.69 29.40 28.80
CA SER A 30 -20.64 30.18 28.15
C SER A 30 -19.63 29.28 27.43
N ILE A 31 -19.03 29.80 26.36
CA ILE A 31 -17.92 29.16 25.65
C ILE A 31 -16.65 29.91 26.05
N LYS A 32 -15.65 29.20 26.60
CA LYS A 32 -14.33 29.80 26.86
C LYS A 32 -13.69 30.27 25.55
N GLU A 33 -13.19 31.51 25.53
CA GLU A 33 -12.42 32.06 24.45
C GLU A 33 -11.14 31.23 24.23
N GLY A 34 -10.73 31.06 22.94
CA GLY A 34 -9.50 30.35 22.59
C GLY A 34 -9.68 28.89 22.13
N ARG A 35 -10.89 28.37 21.97
CA ARG A 35 -11.13 27.08 21.31
C ARG A 35 -10.85 27.19 19.81
N GLY A 36 -9.97 26.31 19.32
CA GLY A 36 -9.33 26.43 18.01
C GLY A 36 -10.20 26.27 16.74
N ARG A 37 -11.53 26.17 16.86
CA ARG A 37 -12.41 25.99 15.71
C ARG A 37 -12.97 27.32 15.21
N LYS A 38 -12.50 27.76 14.01
CA LYS A 38 -12.90 29.03 13.37
C LYS A 38 -14.07 28.90 12.37
N LYS A 39 -14.35 27.69 11.86
CA LYS A 39 -15.45 27.43 10.91
C LYS A 39 -16.31 26.26 11.36
N PHE A 40 -17.62 26.41 11.26
CA PHE A 40 -18.61 25.40 11.61
C PHE A 40 -19.56 25.21 10.43
N GLU A 41 -19.26 24.22 9.58
CA GLU A 41 -20.13 23.85 8.46
C GLU A 41 -21.26 22.91 8.90
N GLY A 42 -22.44 22.99 8.24
CA GLY A 42 -23.58 22.11 8.51
C GLY A 42 -24.28 22.35 9.87
N ILE A 43 -24.18 23.55 10.46
CA ILE A 43 -24.92 23.89 11.71
C ILE A 43 -26.42 24.01 11.46
N VAL A 44 -26.83 24.50 10.28
CA VAL A 44 -28.23 24.64 9.91
C VAL A 44 -28.91 23.28 9.84
N ASP A 45 -28.28 22.33 9.13
CA ASP A 45 -28.81 20.95 8.99
C ASP A 45 -28.88 20.25 10.35
N LEU A 46 -27.87 20.46 11.19
CA LEU A 46 -27.87 19.93 12.55
C LEU A 46 -28.98 20.56 13.42
N SER A 47 -29.22 21.84 13.26
CA SER A 47 -30.31 22.53 13.95
C SER A 47 -31.68 21.99 13.55
N GLU A 48 -31.91 21.76 12.27
CA GLU A 48 -33.13 21.14 11.77
C GLU A 48 -33.30 19.70 12.25
N SER A 49 -32.22 18.93 12.26
CA SER A 49 -32.22 17.57 12.82
C SER A 49 -32.58 17.58 14.31
N ILE A 50 -32.01 18.50 15.08
CA ILE A 50 -32.32 18.65 16.53
C ILE A 50 -33.80 19.06 16.73
N LYS A 51 -34.36 19.90 15.85
CA LYS A 51 -35.77 20.26 15.88
C LYS A 51 -36.69 19.07 15.66
N LYS A 52 -36.29 18.15 14.78
CA LYS A 52 -37.10 16.97 14.40
C LYS A 52 -36.99 15.83 15.42
N CYS A 53 -35.77 15.50 15.82
CA CYS A 53 -35.44 14.26 16.54
C CYS A 53 -35.04 14.52 18.01
N GLY A 54 -34.95 15.77 18.45
CA GLY A 54 -34.38 16.14 19.74
C GLY A 54 -32.83 16.03 19.78
N LEU A 55 -32.28 16.32 20.94
CA LEU A 55 -30.83 16.19 21.17
C LEU A 55 -30.50 14.78 21.69
N ILE A 56 -29.98 13.92 20.87
CA ILE A 56 -29.67 12.52 21.21
C ILE A 56 -28.60 12.44 22.31
N ASN A 57 -27.54 13.24 22.19
CA ASN A 57 -26.44 13.28 23.14
C ASN A 57 -26.40 14.66 23.80
N PRO A 58 -26.58 14.79 25.15
CA PRO A 58 -26.45 16.05 25.88
C PRO A 58 -25.08 16.71 25.66
N ILE A 59 -25.02 18.03 25.79
CA ILE A 59 -23.73 18.72 25.84
C ILE A 59 -23.09 18.56 27.20
N VAL A 60 -21.77 18.57 27.29
CA VAL A 60 -21.05 18.46 28.57
C VAL A 60 -20.63 19.83 29.05
N VAL A 61 -20.95 20.15 30.30
CA VAL A 61 -20.68 21.43 30.91
C VAL A 61 -20.01 21.25 32.27
N SER A 62 -19.29 22.26 32.72
CA SER A 62 -18.71 22.33 34.07
C SER A 62 -19.17 23.63 34.76
N GLU A 63 -19.54 23.56 36.01
CA GLU A 63 -19.97 24.75 36.76
C GLU A 63 -18.80 25.72 37.00
N ILE A 64 -19.08 27.03 36.91
CA ILE A 64 -18.09 28.08 37.14
C ILE A 64 -18.08 28.38 38.63
N LYS A 65 -16.99 28.00 39.32
CA LYS A 65 -16.86 28.15 40.78
C LYS A 65 -17.07 29.59 41.29
N GLU A 66 -16.67 30.58 40.47
CA GLU A 66 -16.76 31.99 40.79
C GLU A 66 -18.16 32.57 40.56
N LYS A 67 -19.04 31.85 39.86
CA LYS A 67 -20.44 32.25 39.58
C LYS A 67 -21.36 31.02 39.64
N PRO A 68 -21.77 30.59 40.83
CA PRO A 68 -22.65 29.44 40.98
C PRO A 68 -23.92 29.56 40.13
N GLY A 69 -24.31 28.46 39.51
CA GLY A 69 -25.45 28.40 38.58
C GLY A 69 -25.16 28.87 37.17
N THR A 70 -23.90 29.17 36.84
CA THR A 70 -23.43 29.40 35.48
C THR A 70 -22.41 28.34 35.07
N PHE A 71 -22.36 27.99 33.77
CA PHE A 71 -21.61 26.83 33.31
C PHE A 71 -20.76 27.16 32.09
N ASN A 72 -19.57 26.56 32.03
CA ASN A 72 -18.73 26.57 30.87
C ASN A 72 -18.97 25.29 30.03
N LEU A 73 -19.08 25.45 28.73
CA LEU A 73 -19.14 24.33 27.82
C LEU A 73 -17.81 23.55 27.85
N VAL A 74 -17.89 22.23 28.10
CA VAL A 74 -16.75 21.31 28.07
C VAL A 74 -16.67 20.57 26.72
N ALA A 75 -17.78 20.02 26.22
CA ALA A 75 -17.86 19.32 24.92
C ALA A 75 -19.21 19.55 24.23
N GLY A 76 -19.22 19.50 22.89
CA GLY A 76 -20.44 19.62 22.10
C GLY A 76 -20.72 21.02 21.54
N GLU A 77 -19.70 21.81 21.19
CA GLU A 77 -19.85 23.18 20.69
C GLU A 77 -20.73 23.28 19.42
N ARG A 78 -20.58 22.36 18.44
CA ARG A 78 -21.47 22.34 17.26
C ARG A 78 -22.93 22.16 17.64
N ARG A 79 -23.22 21.25 18.57
CA ARG A 79 -24.57 21.00 19.09
C ARG A 79 -25.10 22.23 19.82
N PHE A 80 -24.29 22.85 20.67
CA PHE A 80 -24.65 24.07 21.37
C PHE A 80 -25.00 25.21 20.40
N ARG A 81 -24.18 25.48 19.39
CA ARG A 81 -24.44 26.49 18.37
C ARG A 81 -25.70 26.18 17.54
N ALA A 82 -25.91 24.89 17.17
CA ALA A 82 -27.11 24.46 16.47
C ALA A 82 -28.39 24.62 17.31
N ILE A 83 -28.33 24.39 18.62
CA ILE A 83 -29.41 24.60 19.57
C ILE A 83 -29.77 26.08 19.67
N LEU A 84 -28.76 26.95 19.80
CA LEU A 84 -28.95 28.39 19.80
C LEU A 84 -29.60 28.89 18.51
N LEU A 85 -29.12 28.42 17.36
CA LEU A 85 -29.68 28.74 16.04
C LEU A 85 -31.14 28.25 15.92
N GLY A 86 -31.46 27.13 16.55
CA GLY A 86 -32.81 26.58 16.63
C GLY A 86 -33.79 27.34 17.52
N GLY A 87 -33.31 28.32 18.32
CA GLY A 87 -34.11 29.13 19.23
C GLY A 87 -34.52 28.41 20.52
N PHE A 88 -33.79 27.37 20.90
CA PHE A 88 -34.08 26.64 22.16
C PHE A 88 -33.51 27.39 23.36
N THR A 89 -34.30 27.54 24.40
CA THR A 89 -33.94 28.24 25.65
C THR A 89 -33.43 27.30 26.74
N LEU A 90 -33.88 26.04 26.75
CA LEU A 90 -33.45 25.00 27.69
C LEU A 90 -32.64 23.93 26.96
N ILE A 91 -31.47 23.66 27.46
CA ILE A 91 -30.47 22.79 26.81
C ILE A 91 -30.20 21.58 27.70
N PRO A 92 -30.35 20.34 27.18
CA PRO A 92 -29.95 19.14 27.91
C PRO A 92 -28.42 19.09 28.06
N CYS A 93 -27.97 19.10 29.32
CA CYS A 93 -26.57 19.15 29.70
C CYS A 93 -26.23 18.03 30.68
N THR A 94 -25.01 17.51 30.59
CA THR A 94 -24.42 16.64 31.61
C THR A 94 -23.28 17.37 32.29
N LEU A 95 -23.30 17.38 33.63
CA LEU A 95 -22.23 17.99 34.44
C LEU A 95 -20.96 17.12 34.34
N ARG A 96 -19.81 17.75 34.11
CA ARG A 96 -18.51 17.07 34.05
C ARG A 96 -18.19 16.33 35.35
N GLU A 97 -18.58 16.92 36.47
CA GLU A 97 -18.36 16.39 37.81
C GLU A 97 -19.10 15.06 38.06
N ASN A 98 -20.16 14.81 37.30
CA ASN A 98 -20.95 13.57 37.36
C ASN A 98 -20.44 12.48 36.42
N LEU A 99 -19.37 12.74 35.66
CA LEU A 99 -18.76 11.78 34.72
C LEU A 99 -17.50 11.20 35.35
N SER A 100 -17.31 9.90 35.16
CA SER A 100 -16.06 9.22 35.47
C SER A 100 -14.94 9.72 34.55
N SER A 101 -13.69 9.50 34.96
CA SER A 101 -12.52 9.81 34.12
C SER A 101 -12.55 9.09 32.78
N ILE A 102 -13.12 7.90 32.72
CA ILE A 102 -13.27 7.09 31.49
C ILE A 102 -14.31 7.73 30.57
N GLU A 103 -15.48 8.11 31.05
CA GLU A 103 -16.53 8.77 30.27
C GLU A 103 -16.04 10.11 29.69
N LEU A 104 -15.30 10.89 30.47
CA LEU A 104 -14.69 12.14 30.01
C LEU A 104 -13.72 11.90 28.88
N LYS A 105 -12.87 10.86 28.98
CA LYS A 105 -11.92 10.49 27.96
C LYS A 105 -12.59 9.97 26.68
N GLU A 106 -13.68 9.23 26.84
CA GLU A 106 -14.49 8.76 25.70
C GLU A 106 -15.06 9.95 24.90
N ILE A 107 -15.66 10.91 25.60
CA ILE A 107 -16.22 12.12 24.97
C ILE A 107 -15.12 12.91 24.23
N GLU A 108 -13.95 13.05 24.85
CA GLU A 108 -12.80 13.74 24.24
C GLU A 108 -12.32 13.03 22.95
N LEU A 109 -12.19 11.71 23.01
CA LEU A 109 -11.74 10.92 21.85
C LEU A 109 -12.76 10.94 20.72
N GLU A 110 -14.06 10.84 21.01
CA GLU A 110 -15.13 10.93 20.01
C GLU A 110 -15.20 12.33 19.37
N GLU A 111 -15.02 13.40 20.14
CA GLU A 111 -14.97 14.76 19.63
C GLU A 111 -13.76 14.95 18.70
N ASN A 112 -12.60 14.46 19.13
CA ASN A 112 -11.37 14.54 18.36
C ASN A 112 -11.48 13.78 17.03
N LEU A 113 -12.10 12.60 17.02
CA LEU A 113 -12.29 11.79 15.81
C LEU A 113 -13.22 12.49 14.79
N ARG A 114 -14.12 13.37 15.23
CA ARG A 114 -15.03 14.14 14.35
C ARG A 114 -14.44 15.45 13.86
N ARG A 115 -13.15 15.72 14.13
CA ARG A 115 -12.46 16.90 13.57
C ARG A 115 -12.32 16.77 12.05
N GLU A 116 -12.52 17.88 11.37
CA GLU A 116 -12.22 17.99 9.94
C GLU A 116 -10.69 18.02 9.74
N ASN A 117 -10.23 17.40 8.68
CA ASN A 117 -8.80 17.35 8.28
C ASN A 117 -7.87 16.64 9.28
N LEU A 118 -8.32 15.53 9.86
CA LEU A 118 -7.43 14.65 10.62
C LEU A 118 -6.39 14.03 9.68
N GLU A 119 -5.13 14.06 10.07
CA GLU A 119 -4.12 13.24 9.41
C GLU A 119 -4.43 11.76 9.65
N TRP A 120 -4.12 10.91 8.69
CA TRP A 120 -4.40 9.48 8.78
C TRP A 120 -3.75 8.82 10.01
N THR A 121 -2.59 9.32 10.46
CA THR A 121 -1.90 8.87 11.67
C THR A 121 -2.69 9.18 12.94
N GLU A 122 -3.28 10.37 13.00
CA GLU A 122 -4.13 10.80 14.10
C GLU A 122 -5.45 10.02 14.11
N GLU A 123 -6.08 9.87 12.94
CA GLU A 123 -7.32 9.08 12.81
C GLU A 123 -7.12 7.65 13.31
N ASN A 124 -6.06 6.99 12.84
CA ASN A 124 -5.76 5.61 13.20
C ASN A 124 -5.49 5.46 14.71
N GLU A 125 -4.77 6.40 15.29
CA GLU A 125 -4.44 6.39 16.73
C GLU A 125 -5.69 6.65 17.59
N LEU A 126 -6.55 7.59 17.19
CA LEU A 126 -7.84 7.83 17.87
C LEU A 126 -8.75 6.62 17.81
N LEU A 127 -8.86 5.96 16.65
CA LEU A 127 -9.63 4.72 16.50
C LEU A 127 -9.12 3.61 17.42
N ARG A 128 -7.79 3.47 17.52
CA ARG A 128 -7.16 2.50 18.43
C ARG A 128 -7.50 2.82 19.90
N GLN A 129 -7.37 4.09 20.30
CA GLN A 129 -7.65 4.53 21.68
C GLN A 129 -9.12 4.34 22.06
N ILE A 130 -10.05 4.70 21.17
CA ILE A 130 -11.49 4.47 21.38
C ILE A 130 -11.77 2.97 21.53
N HIS A 131 -11.22 2.16 20.64
CA HIS A 131 -11.44 0.71 20.68
C HIS A 131 -10.91 0.09 21.98
N GLU A 132 -9.70 0.45 22.41
CA GLU A 132 -9.09 -0.05 23.65
C GLU A 132 -9.87 0.43 24.88
N LEU A 133 -10.27 1.71 24.93
CA LEU A 133 -11.09 2.26 26.03
C LEU A 133 -12.43 1.53 26.15
N LYS A 134 -13.09 1.28 25.02
CA LYS A 134 -14.36 0.54 25.00
C LYS A 134 -14.18 -0.94 25.42
N GLN A 135 -13.05 -1.55 25.09
CA GLN A 135 -12.73 -2.90 25.58
C GLN A 135 -12.41 -2.92 27.09
N GLU A 136 -11.84 -1.86 27.63
CA GLU A 136 -11.60 -1.72 29.05
C GLU A 136 -12.94 -1.63 29.83
N VAL A 137 -13.92 -0.92 29.28
CA VAL A 137 -15.25 -0.72 29.90
C VAL A 137 -16.16 -1.95 29.77
N HIS A 138 -16.19 -2.56 28.57
CA HIS A 138 -17.17 -3.60 28.23
C HIS A 138 -16.56 -5.01 28.12
N GLY A 139 -15.25 -5.15 28.35
CA GLY A 139 -14.52 -6.38 28.05
C GLY A 139 -14.28 -6.56 26.55
N ALA A 140 -13.29 -7.37 26.21
CA ALA A 140 -13.03 -7.72 24.81
C ALA A 140 -13.99 -8.82 24.33
N ALA A 141 -14.53 -8.69 23.12
CA ALA A 141 -15.38 -9.74 22.53
C ALA A 141 -14.58 -11.03 22.30
N MET A 142 -15.09 -12.16 22.77
CA MET A 142 -14.49 -13.47 22.53
C MET A 142 -14.83 -13.97 21.12
N LYS A 143 -13.88 -14.68 20.49
CA LYS A 143 -14.10 -15.28 19.17
C LYS A 143 -15.06 -16.45 19.29
N GLY A 144 -16.21 -16.38 18.61
CA GLY A 144 -17.20 -17.44 18.57
C GLY A 144 -18.36 -17.30 19.56
N ASP A 145 -18.43 -16.20 20.31
CA ASP A 145 -19.59 -15.87 21.14
C ASP A 145 -20.54 -14.91 20.39
N PRO A 146 -21.66 -15.41 19.84
CA PRO A 146 -22.59 -14.60 19.08
C PRO A 146 -23.41 -13.64 19.95
N ASN A 147 -23.51 -13.88 21.27
CA ASN A 147 -24.27 -13.09 22.22
C ASN A 147 -23.37 -12.34 23.22
N GLY A 148 -22.06 -12.32 23.00
CA GLY A 148 -21.09 -11.72 23.93
C GLY A 148 -21.28 -10.22 24.09
N ASP A 149 -21.38 -9.75 25.34
CA ASP A 149 -21.48 -8.33 25.69
C ASP A 149 -20.18 -7.56 25.41
N GLY A 150 -19.08 -8.26 25.12
CA GLY A 150 -17.77 -7.68 24.85
C GLY A 150 -17.73 -6.73 23.65
N TRP A 151 -16.77 -5.81 23.69
CA TRP A 151 -16.59 -4.81 22.64
C TRP A 151 -15.77 -5.37 21.48
N SER A 152 -16.39 -5.43 20.30
CA SER A 152 -15.77 -5.93 19.05
C SER A 152 -15.32 -4.78 18.14
N VAL A 153 -14.45 -5.08 17.17
CA VAL A 153 -14.10 -4.14 16.10
C VAL A 153 -15.33 -3.71 15.28
N GLU A 154 -16.33 -4.59 15.18
CA GLU A 154 -17.59 -4.31 14.50
C GLU A 154 -18.41 -3.23 15.20
N LYS A 155 -18.48 -3.28 16.55
CA LYS A 155 -19.09 -2.23 17.37
C LYS A 155 -18.35 -0.89 17.21
N THR A 156 -17.00 -0.91 17.16
CA THR A 156 -16.21 0.30 16.87
C THR A 156 -16.47 0.83 15.46
N ALA A 157 -16.57 -0.05 14.46
CA ALA A 157 -16.84 0.34 13.07
C ALA A 157 -18.23 0.98 12.91
N ALA A 158 -19.24 0.42 13.59
CA ALA A 158 -20.59 0.99 13.63
C ALA A 158 -20.60 2.38 14.30
N LEU A 159 -19.87 2.55 15.42
CA LEU A 159 -19.76 3.82 16.13
C LEU A 159 -19.23 4.95 15.25
N VAL A 160 -18.27 4.64 14.36
CA VAL A 160 -17.61 5.64 13.50
C VAL A 160 -18.17 5.68 12.08
N GLY A 161 -19.16 4.85 11.75
CA GLY A 161 -19.78 4.82 10.41
C GLY A 161 -18.84 4.29 9.30
N GLN A 162 -17.87 3.44 9.64
CA GLN A 162 -16.90 2.88 8.70
C GLN A 162 -17.05 1.35 8.58
N SER A 163 -16.45 0.76 7.53
CA SER A 163 -16.46 -0.69 7.38
C SER A 163 -15.62 -1.41 8.44
N LYS A 164 -16.07 -2.59 8.90
CA LYS A 164 -15.34 -3.44 9.85
C LYS A 164 -13.91 -3.73 9.40
N GLY A 165 -13.73 -4.07 8.11
CA GLY A 165 -12.41 -4.35 7.53
C GLY A 165 -11.48 -3.15 7.61
N GLY A 166 -11.97 -1.96 7.21
CA GLY A 166 -11.20 -0.72 7.24
C GLY A 166 -10.78 -0.34 8.66
N VAL A 167 -11.71 -0.37 9.63
CA VAL A 167 -11.40 -0.07 11.03
C VAL A 167 -10.43 -1.08 11.64
N SER A 168 -10.61 -2.37 11.37
CA SER A 168 -9.68 -3.42 11.83
C SER A 168 -8.26 -3.18 11.35
N GLU A 169 -8.09 -2.81 10.09
CA GLU A 169 -6.78 -2.52 9.52
C GLU A 169 -6.14 -1.26 10.11
N LYS A 170 -6.93 -0.18 10.28
CA LYS A 170 -6.46 1.07 10.89
C LYS A 170 -5.99 0.85 12.33
N ILE A 171 -6.77 0.13 13.14
CA ILE A 171 -6.41 -0.21 14.53
C ILE A 171 -5.13 -1.06 14.59
N LYS A 172 -5.02 -2.11 13.75
CA LYS A 172 -3.82 -2.94 13.68
C LYS A 172 -2.59 -2.15 13.29
N PHE A 173 -2.74 -1.25 12.31
CA PHE A 173 -1.64 -0.42 11.85
C PHE A 173 -1.22 0.60 12.91
N ALA A 174 -2.18 1.23 13.64
CA ALA A 174 -1.87 2.11 14.77
C ALA A 174 -1.13 1.37 15.89
N LYS A 175 -1.54 0.14 16.24
CA LYS A 175 -0.83 -0.70 17.22
C LYS A 175 0.62 -0.95 16.81
N LEU A 176 0.83 -1.35 15.57
CA LEU A 176 2.17 -1.57 15.02
C LEU A 176 3.03 -0.30 15.11
N LEU A 177 2.50 0.86 14.71
CA LEU A 177 3.25 2.12 14.74
C LEU A 177 3.54 2.60 16.17
N LYS A 178 2.68 2.27 17.14
CA LYS A 178 2.92 2.52 18.56
C LYS A 178 4.08 1.67 19.12
N GLU A 179 4.12 0.38 18.73
CA GLU A 179 5.18 -0.56 19.11
C GLU A 179 6.51 -0.25 18.39
N ARG A 180 6.43 0.37 17.20
CA ARG A 180 7.56 0.67 16.32
C ARG A 180 7.61 2.16 15.93
N PRO A 181 8.06 3.03 16.86
CA PRO A 181 8.18 4.48 16.58
C PRO A 181 9.15 4.82 15.44
N ASP A 182 10.11 3.96 15.17
CA ASP A 182 11.04 4.04 14.05
C ASP A 182 10.32 3.95 12.70
N LEU A 183 9.37 3.02 12.56
CA LEU A 183 8.51 2.92 11.37
C LEU A 183 7.65 4.17 11.21
N LEU A 184 7.06 4.66 12.31
CA LEU A 184 6.23 5.87 12.26
C LEU A 184 7.01 7.06 11.70
N LYS A 185 8.24 7.30 12.15
CA LYS A 185 9.10 8.39 11.65
C LYS A 185 9.30 8.32 10.14
N ARG A 186 9.37 7.11 9.57
CA ARG A 186 9.60 6.89 8.13
C ARG A 186 8.35 7.05 7.29
N VAL A 187 7.18 6.62 7.81
CA VAL A 187 5.97 6.55 7.00
C VAL A 187 4.99 7.69 7.23
N LYS A 188 5.11 8.47 8.30
CA LYS A 188 4.12 9.50 8.69
C LYS A 188 3.85 10.56 7.61
N LYS A 189 4.84 10.89 6.77
CA LYS A 189 4.71 11.90 5.70
C LYS A 189 4.10 11.35 4.41
N LEU A 190 3.85 10.04 4.33
CA LEU A 190 3.33 9.38 3.16
C LEU A 190 1.80 9.28 3.20
N PRO A 191 1.11 9.19 2.06
CA PRO A 191 -0.31 8.84 2.01
C PRO A 191 -0.57 7.50 2.72
N ALA A 192 -1.70 7.34 3.40
CA ALA A 192 -2.02 6.18 4.23
C ALA A 192 -1.78 4.81 3.58
N HIS A 193 -2.21 4.65 2.31
CA HIS A 193 -2.04 3.41 1.56
C HIS A 193 -0.57 3.10 1.23
N VAL A 194 0.23 4.14 0.94
CA VAL A 194 1.68 4.02 0.69
C VAL A 194 2.42 3.71 2.00
N ALA A 195 2.08 4.43 3.08
CA ALA A 195 2.65 4.23 4.40
C ALA A 195 2.50 2.80 4.91
N LYS A 196 1.28 2.24 4.77
CA LYS A 196 0.99 0.85 5.15
C LYS A 196 1.80 -0.16 4.35
N ARG A 197 1.90 0.06 3.02
CA ARG A 197 2.69 -0.79 2.12
C ARG A 197 4.17 -0.76 2.49
N GLN A 198 4.73 0.44 2.67
CA GLN A 198 6.13 0.61 3.02
C GLN A 198 6.47 0.02 4.39
N ALA A 199 5.63 0.22 5.40
CA ALA A 199 5.82 -0.41 6.71
C ALA A 199 5.85 -1.94 6.62
N LYS A 200 4.95 -2.54 5.83
CA LYS A 200 4.93 -3.99 5.60
C LYS A 200 6.20 -4.49 4.91
N GLN A 201 6.71 -3.74 3.94
CA GLN A 201 7.97 -4.08 3.25
C GLN A 201 9.16 -4.03 4.22
N LEU A 202 9.28 -2.97 5.02
CA LEU A 202 10.35 -2.85 6.03
C LEU A 202 10.35 -4.01 7.03
N LEU A 203 9.19 -4.37 7.55
CA LEU A 203 9.06 -5.53 8.45
C LEU A 203 9.45 -6.86 7.78
N GLN A 204 9.14 -7.00 6.49
CA GLN A 204 9.54 -8.18 5.72
C GLN A 204 11.05 -8.26 5.58
N VAL A 205 11.72 -7.15 5.25
CA VAL A 205 13.19 -7.08 5.15
C VAL A 205 13.82 -7.45 6.48
N GLU A 206 13.43 -6.83 7.58
CA GLU A 206 13.96 -7.13 8.93
C GLU A 206 13.78 -8.61 9.32
N LYS A 207 12.65 -9.21 8.95
CA LYS A 207 12.42 -10.64 9.18
C LYS A 207 13.43 -11.50 8.41
N VAL A 208 13.70 -11.14 7.16
CA VAL A 208 14.67 -11.85 6.30
C VAL A 208 16.07 -11.74 6.88
N GLU A 209 16.50 -10.53 7.23
CA GLU A 209 17.81 -10.25 7.84
C GLU A 209 18.02 -11.07 9.11
N ARG A 210 17.03 -11.09 9.99
CA ARG A 210 17.08 -11.89 11.22
C ARG A 210 17.23 -13.39 10.93
N LEU A 211 16.53 -13.91 9.91
CA LEU A 211 16.63 -15.32 9.52
C LEU A 211 18.00 -15.65 8.92
N GLN A 212 18.60 -14.73 8.15
CA GLN A 212 19.94 -14.86 7.62
C GLN A 212 21.00 -14.82 8.74
N ALA A 213 20.91 -13.85 9.65
CA ALA A 213 21.80 -13.74 10.80
C ALA A 213 21.76 -14.98 11.71
N GLN A 214 20.60 -15.65 11.80
CA GLN A 214 20.43 -16.91 12.51
C GLN A 214 20.91 -18.14 11.73
N GLY A 215 21.44 -17.96 10.51
CA GLY A 215 21.82 -19.07 9.62
C GLY A 215 20.66 -19.95 9.16
N ARG A 216 19.39 -19.51 9.37
CA ARG A 216 18.19 -20.28 9.03
C ARG A 216 17.89 -20.28 7.54
N ILE A 217 18.35 -19.26 6.82
CA ILE A 217 18.26 -19.16 5.37
C ILE A 217 19.62 -18.71 4.82
N LYS A 218 19.97 -19.25 3.65
CA LYS A 218 21.13 -18.82 2.87
C LYS A 218 20.61 -18.35 1.52
N LEU A 219 20.65 -17.04 1.27
CA LEU A 219 20.24 -16.46 0.02
C LEU A 219 21.42 -16.33 -0.93
N SER A 220 21.19 -16.65 -2.18
CA SER A 220 22.13 -16.40 -3.27
C SER A 220 21.40 -15.65 -4.39
N SER A 221 22.09 -14.73 -5.03
CA SER A 221 21.60 -14.12 -6.25
C SER A 221 22.70 -14.12 -7.29
N ALA A 222 22.31 -14.37 -8.52
CA ALA A 222 23.21 -14.28 -9.65
C ALA A 222 22.44 -13.73 -10.84
N ILE A 223 23.04 -12.77 -11.54
CA ILE A 223 22.63 -12.41 -12.90
C ILE A 223 23.78 -12.83 -13.80
N LYS A 224 23.47 -13.58 -14.86
CA LYS A 224 24.44 -14.09 -15.82
C LYS A 224 24.24 -13.37 -17.14
N LEU A 225 25.34 -12.91 -17.75
CA LEU A 225 25.33 -12.33 -19.10
C LEU A 225 25.33 -13.44 -20.13
N GLY A 226 24.38 -13.43 -21.04
CA GLY A 226 24.34 -14.35 -22.18
C GLY A 226 22.95 -14.73 -22.63
N ASP A 227 22.86 -15.53 -23.65
CA ASP A 227 21.62 -16.02 -24.22
C ASP A 227 20.93 -17.01 -23.29
N ALA A 228 19.67 -16.74 -22.97
CA ALA A 228 18.87 -17.58 -22.09
C ALA A 228 18.77 -19.03 -22.59
N ARG A 229 18.74 -19.25 -23.93
CA ARG A 229 18.68 -20.57 -24.53
C ARG A 229 19.93 -21.42 -24.25
N GLU A 230 21.07 -20.78 -24.05
CA GLU A 230 22.34 -21.47 -23.75
C GLU A 230 22.56 -21.57 -22.24
N LEU A 231 22.33 -20.46 -21.51
CA LEU A 231 22.56 -20.42 -20.05
C LEU A 231 21.66 -21.36 -19.28
N ILE A 232 20.41 -21.56 -19.71
CA ILE A 232 19.44 -22.42 -19.01
C ILE A 232 19.87 -23.89 -19.03
N LYS A 233 20.60 -24.33 -20.07
CA LYS A 233 21.10 -25.71 -20.18
C LYS A 233 22.03 -26.10 -19.02
N ALA A 234 22.73 -25.12 -18.46
CA ALA A 234 23.62 -25.32 -17.31
C ALA A 234 22.90 -25.34 -15.94
N GLU A 235 21.64 -24.96 -15.90
CA GLU A 235 20.89 -25.00 -14.65
C GLU A 235 20.39 -26.42 -14.36
N PRO A 236 20.54 -26.90 -13.09
CA PRO A 236 20.12 -28.24 -12.72
C PRO A 236 18.62 -28.47 -12.86
N ASP A 237 18.23 -29.70 -13.15
CA ASP A 237 16.83 -30.12 -13.15
C ASP A 237 16.19 -29.89 -11.80
N GLY A 238 14.95 -29.41 -11.78
CA GLY A 238 14.19 -29.21 -10.55
C GLY A 238 14.89 -28.33 -9.52
N SER A 239 15.61 -27.30 -9.95
CA SER A 239 16.36 -26.40 -9.06
C SER A 239 15.61 -25.09 -8.76
N ILE A 240 14.55 -24.78 -9.49
CA ILE A 240 13.82 -23.50 -9.47
C ILE A 240 12.43 -23.70 -8.84
N ASP A 241 12.04 -22.79 -7.94
CA ASP A 241 10.76 -22.82 -7.22
C ASP A 241 9.68 -21.92 -7.85
N LEU A 242 10.08 -20.94 -8.66
CA LEU A 242 9.19 -20.02 -9.38
C LEU A 242 9.88 -19.49 -10.64
N LEU A 243 9.20 -19.62 -11.77
CA LEU A 243 9.53 -18.86 -12.99
C LEU A 243 8.66 -17.60 -13.03
N LEU A 244 9.29 -16.44 -13.05
CA LEU A 244 8.61 -15.15 -13.15
C LEU A 244 9.39 -14.29 -14.14
N THR A 245 8.83 -14.10 -15.34
CA THR A 245 9.59 -13.53 -16.44
C THR A 245 8.75 -12.67 -17.38
N ASP A 246 9.42 -11.72 -18.00
CA ASP A 246 8.90 -10.80 -19.01
C ASP A 246 9.78 -10.91 -20.28
N PRO A 247 9.52 -11.92 -21.14
CA PRO A 247 10.30 -12.12 -22.36
C PRO A 247 10.10 -10.95 -23.33
N PRO A 248 11.05 -10.70 -24.24
CA PRO A 248 10.86 -9.73 -25.29
C PRO A 248 9.73 -10.19 -26.22
N PHE A 249 8.59 -9.49 -26.15
CA PHE A 249 7.46 -9.73 -27.04
C PHE A 249 7.21 -8.51 -27.90
N GLY A 250 6.97 -8.76 -29.20
CA GLY A 250 6.81 -7.73 -30.19
C GLY A 250 5.71 -6.74 -29.87
N ILE A 251 6.06 -5.50 -29.67
CA ILE A 251 5.10 -4.40 -29.71
C ILE A 251 5.06 -3.95 -31.17
N GLN A 252 4.14 -4.47 -31.98
CA GLN A 252 3.88 -3.99 -33.36
C GLN A 252 3.52 -2.50 -33.41
N ALA A 253 3.23 -1.89 -32.26
CA ALA A 253 2.86 -0.48 -32.15
C ALA A 253 3.87 0.52 -32.73
N ILE A 254 5.10 0.11 -33.02
CA ILE A 254 6.13 1.02 -33.56
C ILE A 254 6.01 1.16 -35.06
N ASP A 255 5.75 0.08 -35.80
CA ASP A 255 5.65 0.12 -37.24
C ASP A 255 4.34 0.71 -37.73
N ASP A 256 3.23 0.46 -37.03
CA ASP A 256 1.91 1.02 -37.31
C ASP A 256 1.80 2.52 -37.01
N VAL A 257 2.55 3.02 -36.05
CA VAL A 257 2.50 4.43 -35.62
C VAL A 257 3.52 5.29 -36.36
N ALA A 258 4.67 4.73 -36.76
CA ALA A 258 5.70 5.43 -37.55
C ALA A 258 5.17 5.83 -38.94
N GLY A 259 4.13 5.14 -39.47
CA GLY A 259 3.52 5.45 -40.77
C GLY A 259 2.41 6.46 -40.77
N LYS A 260 1.87 6.88 -39.61
CA LYS A 260 0.59 7.61 -39.53
C LYS A 260 0.60 8.93 -38.76
N GLY A 261 1.70 9.68 -38.76
CA GLY A 261 1.63 11.07 -38.23
C GLY A 261 2.78 11.50 -37.34
N ASP A 262 2.89 12.83 -37.21
CA ASP A 262 3.95 13.60 -36.56
C ASP A 262 3.96 13.45 -35.00
N ASN A 263 4.06 12.23 -34.50
CA ASN A 263 4.08 11.95 -33.07
C ASN A 263 5.52 11.82 -32.51
N ARG A 264 6.18 12.95 -32.29
CA ARG A 264 7.54 13.05 -31.72
C ARG A 264 7.73 12.25 -30.42
N ALA A 265 6.67 12.11 -29.61
CA ALA A 265 6.73 11.34 -28.34
C ALA A 265 6.87 9.84 -28.58
N VAL A 266 6.22 9.28 -29.62
CA VAL A 266 6.32 7.86 -29.98
C VAL A 266 7.65 7.59 -30.68
N LEU A 267 8.09 8.49 -31.54
CA LEU A 267 9.40 8.40 -32.20
C LEU A 267 10.56 8.47 -31.21
N SER A 268 10.47 9.34 -30.17
CA SER A 268 11.48 9.40 -29.12
C SER A 268 11.48 8.14 -28.23
N TYR A 269 10.33 7.50 -28.05
CA TYR A 269 10.21 6.25 -27.32
C TYR A 269 10.80 5.07 -28.13
N ALA A 270 10.47 5.01 -29.41
CA ALA A 270 10.97 4.00 -30.34
C ALA A 270 12.48 4.08 -30.57
N SER A 271 13.06 5.29 -30.62
CA SER A 271 14.49 5.50 -30.83
C SER A 271 15.38 5.03 -29.67
N ASN A 272 14.80 4.78 -28.49
CA ASN A 272 15.50 4.31 -27.31
C ASN A 272 15.40 2.79 -27.11
N LEU A 273 14.69 2.07 -27.98
CA LEU A 273 14.57 0.61 -27.93
C LEU A 273 15.71 -0.04 -28.67
N LYS A 274 16.37 -1.01 -28.03
CA LYS A 274 17.35 -1.86 -28.69
C LYS A 274 16.64 -2.99 -29.42
N PRO A 275 17.21 -3.54 -30.51
CA PRO A 275 16.67 -4.70 -31.20
C PRO A 275 16.46 -5.92 -30.28
N THR A 276 17.24 -6.01 -29.21
CA THR A 276 17.13 -7.06 -28.18
C THR A 276 15.90 -6.92 -27.29
N ASP A 277 15.34 -5.73 -27.19
CA ASP A 277 14.19 -5.43 -26.31
C ASP A 277 12.85 -5.71 -26.98
N ASN A 278 12.84 -5.91 -28.30
CA ASN A 278 11.63 -6.06 -29.09
C ASN A 278 11.81 -7.05 -30.25
N LEU A 279 11.33 -8.25 -30.04
CA LEU A 279 11.22 -9.24 -31.12
C LEU A 279 9.89 -9.09 -31.83
N ASN A 280 9.83 -9.37 -33.14
CA ASN A 280 8.53 -9.53 -33.79
C ASN A 280 7.77 -10.74 -33.19
N PRO A 281 6.43 -10.79 -33.31
CA PRO A 281 5.62 -11.84 -32.66
C PRO A 281 6.05 -13.27 -33.07
N GLU A 282 6.45 -13.48 -34.30
CA GLU A 282 6.94 -14.79 -34.80
C GLU A 282 8.20 -15.22 -34.06
N SER A 283 9.21 -14.35 -33.99
CA SER A 283 10.47 -14.64 -33.31
C SER A 283 10.30 -14.79 -31.79
N ALA A 284 9.40 -13.99 -31.20
CA ALA A 284 9.07 -14.12 -29.79
C ALA A 284 8.38 -15.45 -29.46
N ALA A 285 7.44 -15.90 -30.29
CA ALA A 285 6.81 -17.19 -30.14
C ALA A 285 7.80 -18.34 -30.30
N GLN A 286 8.66 -18.31 -31.34
CA GLN A 286 9.72 -19.32 -31.55
C GLN A 286 10.69 -19.41 -30.38
N LEU A 287 11.09 -18.26 -29.79
CA LEU A 287 11.93 -18.22 -28.60
C LEU A 287 11.27 -18.96 -27.43
N MET A 288 10.00 -18.67 -27.17
CA MET A 288 9.26 -19.29 -26.07
C MET A 288 8.98 -20.78 -26.31
N GLU A 289 8.70 -21.19 -27.57
CA GLU A 289 8.57 -22.59 -27.96
C GLU A 289 9.84 -23.37 -27.67
N GLY A 290 11.00 -22.79 -28.00
CA GLY A 290 12.30 -23.40 -27.74
C GLY A 290 12.65 -23.52 -26.26
N LEU A 291 12.20 -22.55 -25.42
CA LEU A 291 12.50 -22.51 -24.00
C LEU A 291 11.51 -23.29 -23.13
N ALA A 292 10.29 -23.55 -23.61
CA ALA A 292 9.25 -24.20 -22.81
C ALA A 292 9.67 -25.57 -22.22
N PRO A 293 10.37 -26.46 -22.96
CA PRO A 293 10.89 -27.73 -22.41
C PRO A 293 11.94 -27.50 -21.30
N GLU A 294 12.81 -26.51 -21.48
CA GLU A 294 13.83 -26.16 -20.50
C GLU A 294 13.22 -25.54 -19.22
N PHE A 295 12.20 -24.69 -19.35
CA PHE A 295 11.43 -24.22 -18.19
C PHE A 295 10.80 -25.38 -17.41
N PHE A 296 10.25 -26.35 -18.13
CA PHE A 296 9.70 -27.55 -17.48
C PHE A 296 10.80 -28.35 -16.78
N ARG A 297 11.97 -28.51 -17.39
CA ARG A 297 13.09 -29.25 -16.81
C ARG A 297 13.59 -28.61 -15.51
N VAL A 298 13.88 -27.29 -15.51
CA VAL A 298 14.50 -26.62 -14.37
C VAL A 298 13.55 -26.35 -13.21
N LEU A 299 12.25 -26.26 -13.47
CA LEU A 299 11.25 -26.06 -12.41
C LEU A 299 11.07 -27.33 -11.57
N LYS A 300 10.95 -27.16 -10.26
CA LYS A 300 10.58 -28.23 -9.34
C LYS A 300 9.14 -28.71 -9.59
N PRO A 301 8.79 -29.97 -9.27
CA PRO A 301 7.41 -30.40 -9.25
C PRO A 301 6.55 -29.46 -8.40
N SER A 302 5.34 -29.20 -8.82
CA SER A 302 4.35 -28.30 -8.17
C SER A 302 4.70 -26.82 -8.20
N SER A 303 5.82 -26.40 -8.80
CA SER A 303 6.19 -24.99 -8.93
C SER A 303 5.28 -24.24 -9.89
N HIS A 304 5.08 -22.96 -9.63
CA HIS A 304 4.31 -22.06 -10.45
C HIS A 304 5.18 -21.34 -11.47
N PHE A 305 4.55 -20.87 -12.55
CA PHE A 305 5.15 -19.89 -13.47
C PHE A 305 4.19 -18.72 -13.71
N TYR A 306 4.78 -17.55 -13.97
CA TYR A 306 4.12 -16.35 -14.45
C TYR A 306 4.95 -15.78 -15.60
N ILE A 307 4.34 -15.69 -16.77
CA ILE A 307 5.01 -15.19 -17.99
C ILE A 307 4.20 -14.01 -18.51
N PHE A 308 4.78 -12.82 -18.54
CA PHE A 308 4.19 -11.68 -19.22
C PHE A 308 4.19 -11.93 -20.73
N PHE A 309 3.17 -11.52 -21.44
CA PHE A 309 3.06 -11.77 -22.87
C PHE A 309 2.15 -10.77 -23.60
N GLY A 310 2.39 -10.58 -24.89
CA GLY A 310 1.48 -9.91 -25.81
C GLY A 310 0.42 -10.87 -26.34
N MET A 311 -0.79 -10.35 -26.63
CA MET A 311 -1.91 -11.18 -27.09
C MET A 311 -1.61 -11.94 -28.39
N ASP A 312 -0.75 -11.40 -29.24
CA ASP A 312 -0.38 -11.96 -30.55
C ASP A 312 0.30 -13.34 -30.45
N ILE A 313 0.96 -13.63 -29.31
CA ILE A 313 1.65 -14.91 -29.11
C ILE A 313 0.90 -15.86 -28.18
N TYR A 314 -0.29 -15.48 -27.69
CA TYR A 314 -1.02 -16.24 -26.64
C TYR A 314 -1.19 -17.71 -26.99
N GLU A 315 -1.76 -18.02 -28.16
CA GLU A 315 -2.10 -19.39 -28.54
C GLU A 315 -0.85 -20.27 -28.66
N ARG A 316 0.20 -19.76 -29.29
CA ARG A 316 1.47 -20.49 -29.46
C ARG A 316 2.17 -20.71 -28.11
N LEU A 317 2.22 -19.68 -27.25
CA LEU A 317 2.78 -19.78 -25.91
C LEU A 317 2.02 -20.80 -25.05
N TYR A 318 0.68 -20.76 -25.08
CA TYR A 318 -0.17 -21.72 -24.39
C TYR A 318 0.09 -23.16 -24.86
N GLN A 319 0.13 -23.38 -26.17
CA GLN A 319 0.38 -24.70 -26.76
C GLN A 319 1.79 -25.21 -26.43
N ALA A 320 2.81 -24.34 -26.52
CA ALA A 320 4.19 -24.71 -26.22
C ALA A 320 4.36 -25.17 -24.77
N LEU A 321 3.81 -24.43 -23.83
CA LEU A 321 3.87 -24.79 -22.41
C LEU A 321 3.06 -26.06 -22.10
N THR A 322 1.87 -26.20 -22.69
CA THR A 322 1.06 -27.41 -22.53
C THR A 322 1.77 -28.65 -23.10
N LYS A 323 2.38 -28.51 -24.28
CA LYS A 323 3.19 -29.57 -24.94
C LYS A 323 4.41 -29.96 -24.11
N ALA A 324 5.02 -28.99 -23.41
CA ALA A 324 6.14 -29.23 -22.50
C ALA A 324 5.71 -29.97 -21.21
N GLY A 325 4.41 -30.11 -20.95
CA GLY A 325 3.87 -30.83 -19.81
C GLY A 325 3.31 -29.96 -18.66
N PHE A 326 3.25 -28.63 -18.82
CA PHE A 326 2.65 -27.74 -17.84
C PHE A 326 1.11 -27.81 -17.83
N GLU A 327 0.53 -27.62 -16.67
CA GLU A 327 -0.90 -27.30 -16.52
C GLU A 327 -1.06 -25.78 -16.56
N VAL A 328 -1.57 -25.27 -17.68
CA VAL A 328 -1.67 -23.84 -17.98
C VAL A 328 -3.10 -23.33 -17.75
N CYS A 329 -3.27 -22.25 -17.02
CA CYS A 329 -4.57 -21.61 -16.88
C CYS A 329 -4.96 -20.91 -18.20
N ARG A 330 -6.16 -21.27 -18.73
CA ARG A 330 -6.66 -20.68 -19.98
C ARG A 330 -6.91 -19.19 -19.91
N GLN A 331 -7.37 -18.73 -18.74
CA GLN A 331 -7.64 -17.30 -18.53
C GLN A 331 -6.35 -16.63 -18.04
N PRO A 332 -5.83 -15.66 -18.79
CA PRO A 332 -4.67 -14.91 -18.32
C PRO A 332 -5.03 -14.02 -17.13
N ILE A 333 -4.04 -13.73 -16.32
CA ILE A 333 -4.12 -12.70 -15.30
C ILE A 333 -3.94 -11.35 -16.01
N ILE A 334 -4.76 -10.37 -15.64
CA ILE A 334 -4.69 -9.00 -16.17
C ILE A 334 -4.00 -8.12 -15.12
N TRP A 335 -2.84 -7.58 -15.47
CA TRP A 335 -2.29 -6.49 -14.68
C TRP A 335 -2.85 -5.16 -15.15
N ASN A 336 -3.80 -4.62 -14.38
CA ASN A 336 -4.39 -3.30 -14.60
C ASN A 336 -3.44 -2.23 -14.04
N LYS A 337 -2.95 -1.35 -14.93
CA LYS A 337 -2.02 -0.27 -14.60
C LYS A 337 -2.70 0.94 -13.93
N GLY A 338 -4.03 0.96 -13.91
CA GLY A 338 -4.83 2.04 -13.32
C GLY A 338 -4.79 3.36 -14.10
N ARG A 339 -3.98 3.45 -15.14
CA ARG A 339 -3.86 4.63 -16.01
C ARG A 339 -3.48 4.22 -17.41
N VAL A 340 -3.84 5.03 -18.38
CA VAL A 340 -3.35 4.89 -19.75
C VAL A 340 -1.86 5.19 -19.78
N THR A 341 -1.07 4.29 -20.37
CA THR A 341 0.39 4.39 -20.44
C THR A 341 0.89 4.77 -21.83
N ALA A 342 0.02 4.70 -22.85
CA ALA A 342 0.32 5.09 -24.23
C ALA A 342 -0.38 6.42 -24.59
N PRO A 343 0.18 7.21 -25.51
CA PRO A 343 -0.50 8.39 -26.05
C PRO A 343 -1.86 8.03 -26.67
N PHE A 344 -2.88 8.86 -26.44
CA PHE A 344 -4.17 8.69 -27.07
C PHE A 344 -4.13 9.16 -28.53
N HIS A 345 -4.42 8.27 -29.47
CA HIS A 345 -4.38 8.55 -30.90
C HIS A 345 -5.73 8.94 -31.50
N GLY A 346 -6.80 8.84 -30.72
CA GLY A 346 -8.16 9.23 -31.16
C GLY A 346 -8.92 8.20 -31.98
N TYR A 347 -8.27 7.11 -32.41
CA TYR A 347 -8.90 6.10 -33.29
C TYR A 347 -9.23 4.79 -32.57
N GLU A 348 -8.48 4.45 -31.51
CA GLU A 348 -8.64 3.21 -30.77
C GLU A 348 -8.51 3.45 -29.27
N PRO A 349 -9.12 2.60 -28.43
CA PRO A 349 -8.91 2.64 -26.97
C PRO A 349 -7.43 2.40 -26.62
N SER A 350 -6.90 3.24 -25.74
CA SER A 350 -5.51 3.08 -25.28
C SER A 350 -5.39 1.95 -24.26
N PRO A 351 -4.42 1.02 -24.40
CA PRO A 351 -4.25 -0.08 -23.47
C PRO A 351 -3.80 0.43 -22.09
N CYS A 352 -4.47 -0.05 -21.05
CA CYS A 352 -4.16 0.26 -19.65
C CYS A 352 -3.78 -0.99 -18.85
N TYR A 353 -3.50 -2.10 -19.50
CA TYR A 353 -3.20 -3.39 -18.87
C TYR A 353 -2.09 -4.14 -19.61
N GLU A 354 -1.55 -5.15 -18.94
CA GLU A 354 -0.72 -6.21 -19.53
C GLU A 354 -1.25 -7.58 -19.09
N LEU A 355 -0.90 -8.60 -19.87
CA LEU A 355 -1.35 -9.97 -19.63
C LEU A 355 -0.24 -10.82 -19.03
N ILE A 356 -0.60 -11.73 -18.13
CA ILE A 356 0.31 -12.67 -17.50
C ILE A 356 -0.28 -14.07 -17.61
N LEU A 357 0.42 -14.99 -18.26
CA LEU A 357 0.04 -16.39 -18.31
C LEU A 357 0.53 -17.09 -17.05
N PHE A 358 -0.39 -17.79 -16.39
CA PHE A 358 -0.14 -18.51 -15.16
C PHE A 358 -0.35 -20.00 -15.35
N GLY A 359 0.46 -20.79 -14.68
CA GLY A 359 0.29 -22.24 -14.62
C GLY A 359 1.26 -22.85 -13.62
N HIS A 360 1.36 -24.18 -13.65
CA HIS A 360 2.24 -24.93 -12.76
C HIS A 360 2.76 -26.21 -13.41
N LYS A 361 3.89 -26.69 -12.89
CA LYS A 361 4.41 -28.00 -13.21
C LYS A 361 3.68 -29.06 -12.37
N PRO A 362 3.13 -30.14 -12.97
CA PRO A 362 2.51 -31.22 -12.19
C PRO A 362 3.49 -31.86 -11.18
N PRO A 363 2.93 -32.49 -10.10
CA PRO A 363 1.54 -32.54 -9.66
C PRO A 363 1.09 -31.24 -9.00
N ARG A 364 -0.22 -30.95 -9.00
CA ARG A 364 -0.79 -29.72 -8.41
C ARG A 364 -0.90 -29.83 -6.89
N GLN A 365 0.20 -29.61 -6.19
CA GLN A 365 0.23 -29.72 -4.72
C GLN A 365 0.52 -28.36 -4.03
N LYS A 366 1.33 -27.49 -4.64
CA LYS A 366 1.65 -26.17 -4.10
C LYS A 366 0.47 -25.23 -4.25
N ARG A 367 0.02 -24.66 -3.14
CA ARG A 367 -1.07 -23.68 -3.11
C ARG A 367 -0.53 -22.27 -3.09
N LEU A 368 -1.30 -21.32 -3.65
CA LEU A 368 -1.03 -19.90 -3.45
C LEU A 368 -1.18 -19.54 -1.96
N SER A 369 -0.39 -18.58 -1.50
CA SER A 369 -0.35 -18.18 -0.08
C SER A 369 -1.64 -17.51 0.42
N GLY A 370 -2.56 -17.16 -0.48
CA GLY A 370 -3.85 -16.56 -0.12
C GLY A 370 -4.76 -16.39 -1.34
N PRO A 371 -5.99 -15.87 -1.12
CA PRO A 371 -6.91 -15.57 -2.21
C PRO A 371 -6.25 -14.64 -3.25
N CYS A 372 -6.29 -15.05 -4.50
CA CYS A 372 -5.72 -14.33 -5.62
C CYS A 372 -6.79 -14.09 -6.69
N LYS A 373 -6.96 -12.85 -7.11
CA LYS A 373 -7.87 -12.46 -8.20
C LYS A 373 -7.14 -12.62 -9.53
N LEU A 374 -7.88 -12.70 -10.64
CA LEU A 374 -7.31 -12.63 -11.98
C LEU A 374 -6.96 -11.19 -12.43
N ILE A 375 -7.31 -10.18 -11.66
CA ILE A 375 -6.98 -8.79 -11.94
C ILE A 375 -6.07 -8.28 -10.83
N PHE A 376 -4.85 -7.88 -11.22
CA PHE A 376 -3.83 -7.29 -10.35
C PHE A 376 -3.83 -5.77 -10.56
N GLU A 377 -4.05 -5.01 -9.52
CA GLU A 377 -4.14 -3.55 -9.56
C GLU A 377 -2.88 -2.95 -8.93
N TYR A 378 -1.88 -2.66 -9.78
CA TYR A 378 -0.61 -2.06 -9.38
C TYR A 378 -0.23 -0.96 -10.35
N SER A 379 0.03 0.23 -9.83
CA SER A 379 0.50 1.35 -10.66
C SER A 379 1.93 1.07 -11.17
N PRO A 380 2.23 1.41 -12.42
CA PRO A 380 3.60 1.41 -12.92
C PRO A 380 4.49 2.34 -12.08
N ASP A 381 5.79 2.03 -12.02
CA ASP A 381 6.77 2.95 -11.43
C ASP A 381 6.74 4.32 -12.12
N ASN A 382 7.07 5.39 -11.41
CA ASN A 382 7.17 6.71 -12.02
C ASN A 382 8.32 6.73 -13.05
N ALA A 383 8.18 7.57 -14.08
CA ALA A 383 9.20 7.65 -15.14
C ALA A 383 10.60 8.00 -14.62
N LYS A 384 10.68 8.79 -13.53
CA LYS A 384 11.95 9.18 -12.87
C LYS A 384 12.63 8.04 -12.10
N ASP A 385 11.86 7.02 -11.71
CA ASP A 385 12.32 5.89 -10.90
C ASP A 385 12.62 4.66 -11.76
N LYS A 386 12.39 4.76 -13.08
CA LYS A 386 12.64 3.66 -14.03
C LYS A 386 14.10 3.64 -14.49
N ILE A 387 14.73 2.49 -14.33
CA ILE A 387 16.05 2.17 -14.90
C ILE A 387 15.89 1.66 -16.34
N HIS A 388 14.76 1.01 -16.65
CA HIS A 388 14.42 0.47 -17.95
C HIS A 388 12.98 0.85 -18.34
N PRO A 389 12.69 1.18 -19.63
CA PRO A 389 11.35 1.60 -20.07
C PRO A 389 10.22 0.61 -19.71
N PHE A 390 10.49 -0.69 -19.89
CA PHE A 390 9.53 -1.79 -19.64
C PHE A 390 9.60 -2.38 -18.23
N GLN A 391 10.32 -1.73 -17.32
CA GLN A 391 10.46 -2.19 -15.94
C GLN A 391 9.11 -2.44 -15.27
N LYS A 392 8.95 -3.66 -14.75
CA LYS A 392 7.77 -4.02 -13.95
C LYS A 392 7.84 -3.44 -12.53
N PRO A 393 6.71 -3.02 -11.95
CA PRO A 393 6.70 -2.47 -10.59
C PRO A 393 7.16 -3.49 -9.56
N LEU A 394 8.04 -3.06 -8.66
CA LEU A 394 8.57 -3.91 -7.60
C LEU A 394 7.47 -4.53 -6.72
N ASP A 395 6.38 -3.78 -6.50
CA ASP A 395 5.26 -4.24 -5.70
C ASP A 395 4.48 -5.38 -6.35
N LEU A 396 4.27 -5.32 -7.67
CA LEU A 396 3.64 -6.40 -8.43
C LEU A 396 4.49 -7.67 -8.35
N LEU A 397 5.80 -7.55 -8.62
CA LEU A 397 6.72 -8.68 -8.56
C LEU A 397 6.79 -9.27 -7.14
N THR A 398 6.89 -8.41 -6.11
CA THR A 398 6.85 -8.80 -4.70
C THR A 398 5.56 -9.55 -4.34
N PHE A 399 4.42 -9.08 -4.84
CA PHE A 399 3.15 -9.77 -4.63
C PHE A 399 3.14 -11.17 -5.24
N ILE A 400 3.53 -11.30 -6.50
CA ILE A 400 3.57 -12.60 -7.22
C ILE A 400 4.52 -13.58 -6.51
N ILE A 401 5.72 -13.13 -6.14
CA ILE A 401 6.71 -13.95 -5.45
C ILE A 401 6.16 -14.44 -4.12
N ASN A 402 5.54 -13.57 -3.32
CA ASN A 402 4.96 -13.96 -2.03
C ASN A 402 3.75 -14.87 -2.16
N GLN A 403 3.01 -14.83 -3.27
CA GLN A 403 1.90 -15.76 -3.53
C GLN A 403 2.37 -17.18 -3.81
N SER A 404 3.53 -17.33 -4.46
CA SER A 404 3.95 -18.60 -5.05
C SER A 404 5.20 -19.21 -4.43
N THR A 405 5.85 -18.53 -3.48
CA THR A 405 7.11 -19.02 -2.89
C THR A 405 7.14 -18.87 -1.37
N LEU A 406 7.96 -19.70 -0.73
CA LEU A 406 8.36 -19.59 0.66
C LEU A 406 9.72 -18.88 0.77
N ILE A 407 10.03 -18.37 1.98
CA ILE A 407 11.35 -17.79 2.28
C ILE A 407 12.44 -18.85 2.06
N GLY A 408 13.52 -18.46 1.38
CA GLY A 408 14.65 -19.35 1.01
C GLY A 408 14.50 -20.02 -0.35
N GLU A 409 13.30 -20.04 -0.96
CA GLU A 409 13.08 -20.61 -2.31
C GLU A 409 13.70 -19.74 -3.42
N LYS A 410 13.89 -20.33 -4.61
CA LYS A 410 14.60 -19.72 -5.73
C LYS A 410 13.64 -19.24 -6.82
N VAL A 411 13.74 -17.96 -7.16
CA VAL A 411 13.00 -17.31 -8.26
C VAL A 411 13.91 -17.16 -9.46
N PHE A 412 13.38 -17.42 -10.65
CA PHE A 412 14.13 -17.38 -11.90
C PHE A 412 13.46 -16.44 -12.91
N ASP A 413 14.28 -15.61 -13.55
CA ASP A 413 13.90 -14.74 -14.65
C ASP A 413 14.93 -14.81 -15.78
N PRO A 414 14.68 -15.58 -16.87
CA PRO A 414 15.60 -15.71 -17.99
C PRO A 414 15.72 -14.45 -18.86
N PHE A 415 14.94 -13.41 -18.62
CA PHE A 415 14.95 -12.12 -19.33
C PHE A 415 14.91 -10.96 -18.35
N CYS A 416 15.88 -10.93 -17.42
CA CYS A 416 15.74 -10.12 -16.20
C CYS A 416 15.92 -8.61 -16.42
N GLY A 417 16.38 -8.16 -17.59
CA GLY A 417 16.55 -6.75 -17.92
C GLY A 417 17.32 -5.99 -16.82
N SER A 418 16.66 -5.06 -16.18
CA SER A 418 17.21 -4.27 -15.06
C SER A 418 17.36 -5.04 -13.74
N GLY A 419 17.10 -6.35 -13.69
CA GLY A 419 17.23 -7.20 -12.50
C GLY A 419 16.11 -7.03 -11.45
N ARG A 420 14.99 -6.40 -11.80
CA ARG A 420 13.91 -6.13 -10.85
C ARG A 420 13.28 -7.38 -10.23
N THR A 421 13.12 -8.45 -11.01
CA THR A 421 12.60 -9.73 -10.49
C THR A 421 13.55 -10.32 -9.45
N VAL A 422 14.86 -10.28 -9.72
CA VAL A 422 15.89 -10.77 -8.80
C VAL A 422 15.93 -9.90 -7.53
N GLN A 423 15.84 -8.57 -7.67
CA GLN A 423 15.74 -7.64 -6.55
C GLN A 423 14.49 -7.92 -5.69
N ALA A 424 13.34 -8.11 -6.33
CA ALA A 424 12.09 -8.44 -5.62
C ALA A 424 12.22 -9.76 -4.84
N ALA A 425 12.87 -10.77 -5.43
CA ALA A 425 13.13 -12.05 -4.77
C ALA A 425 13.97 -11.86 -3.50
N LEU A 426 15.08 -11.14 -3.59
CA LEU A 426 15.95 -10.85 -2.43
C LEU A 426 15.20 -10.08 -1.34
N ASN A 427 14.48 -9.01 -1.70
CA ASN A 427 13.69 -8.21 -0.75
C ASN A 427 12.62 -9.04 -0.03
N CYS A 428 12.20 -10.15 -0.64
CA CYS A 428 11.25 -11.09 -0.05
C CYS A 428 11.93 -12.25 0.70
N GLY A 429 13.25 -12.29 0.77
CA GLY A 429 13.99 -13.40 1.38
C GLY A 429 14.02 -14.66 0.54
N ARG A 430 14.01 -14.51 -0.77
CA ARG A 430 14.17 -15.58 -1.75
C ARG A 430 15.50 -15.42 -2.46
N SER A 431 16.08 -16.54 -2.94
CA SER A 431 17.19 -16.49 -3.86
C SER A 431 16.72 -16.06 -5.24
N GLY A 432 17.54 -15.34 -6.01
CA GLY A 432 17.22 -14.87 -7.34
C GLY A 432 18.23 -15.32 -8.39
N LEU A 433 17.75 -15.81 -9.51
CA LEU A 433 18.56 -16.11 -10.71
C LEU A 433 18.01 -15.31 -11.89
N GLY A 434 18.86 -14.56 -12.56
CA GLY A 434 18.50 -13.83 -13.76
C GLY A 434 19.46 -14.09 -14.91
N PHE A 435 18.95 -14.04 -16.16
CA PHE A 435 19.79 -13.99 -17.36
C PHE A 435 19.50 -12.71 -18.12
N GLU A 436 20.53 -12.13 -18.71
CA GLU A 436 20.42 -10.92 -19.52
C GLU A 436 21.37 -11.01 -20.73
N LEU A 437 20.83 -10.74 -21.88
CA LEU A 437 21.58 -10.81 -23.15
C LEU A 437 22.38 -9.53 -23.42
N ASP A 438 21.78 -8.37 -23.09
CA ASP A 438 22.41 -7.08 -23.33
C ASP A 438 23.37 -6.70 -22.21
N ASN A 439 24.62 -6.40 -22.59
CA ASN A 439 25.68 -6.08 -21.63
C ASN A 439 25.38 -4.79 -20.81
N GLU A 440 24.73 -3.79 -21.40
CA GLU A 440 24.41 -2.55 -20.69
C GLU A 440 23.31 -2.77 -19.64
N HIS A 441 22.27 -3.55 -20.00
CA HIS A 441 21.22 -3.95 -19.05
C HIS A 441 21.79 -4.84 -17.94
N PHE A 442 22.68 -5.77 -18.28
CA PHE A 442 23.38 -6.60 -17.31
C PHE A 442 24.19 -5.77 -16.31
N LEU A 443 24.97 -4.78 -16.77
CA LEU A 443 25.74 -3.91 -15.87
C LEU A 443 24.83 -3.08 -14.97
N LYS A 444 23.72 -2.57 -15.49
CA LYS A 444 22.70 -1.88 -14.68
C LYS A 444 22.08 -2.79 -13.63
N ALA A 445 21.77 -4.03 -14.01
CA ALA A 445 21.21 -5.02 -13.09
C ALA A 445 22.21 -5.45 -12.01
N GLN A 446 23.48 -5.63 -12.37
CA GLN A 446 24.56 -5.85 -11.38
C GLN A 446 24.71 -4.66 -10.42
N GLY A 447 24.61 -3.43 -10.92
CA GLY A 447 24.59 -2.23 -10.08
C GLY A 447 23.46 -2.24 -9.07
N VAL A 448 22.25 -2.62 -9.49
CA VAL A 448 21.08 -2.76 -8.60
C VAL A 448 21.31 -3.83 -7.52
N LEU A 449 21.96 -4.95 -7.86
CA LEU A 449 22.24 -6.03 -6.91
C LEU A 449 23.47 -5.76 -6.03
N GLY A 450 24.52 -5.16 -6.59
CA GLY A 450 25.73 -4.76 -5.85
C GLY A 450 25.49 -3.66 -4.83
N ASN A 451 24.42 -2.91 -5.02
CA ASN A 451 23.95 -1.88 -4.10
C ASN A 451 23.03 -2.38 -2.99
N ILE A 452 22.76 -3.66 -2.92
CA ILE A 452 22.30 -4.36 -1.73
C ILE A 452 23.54 -4.64 -0.86
N GLN A 453 24.30 -3.60 -0.50
CA GLN A 453 25.23 -3.68 0.61
C GLN A 453 24.41 -3.55 1.90
N ILE A 454 24.67 -4.48 2.80
CA ILE A 454 24.22 -4.39 4.18
C ILE A 454 24.94 -3.15 4.75
N ASP A 455 24.19 -2.14 5.14
CA ASP A 455 24.73 -1.10 6.02
C ASP A 455 24.95 -1.78 7.36
N ASP A 456 26.20 -2.09 7.67
CA ASP A 456 26.60 -2.84 8.86
C ASP A 456 26.17 -2.15 10.16
N ASP A 457 25.99 -0.82 10.15
CA ASP A 457 25.53 -0.05 11.31
C ASP A 457 24.00 -0.07 11.50
N LEU A 458 23.22 -0.42 10.48
CA LEU A 458 21.76 -0.39 10.50
C LEU A 458 21.09 -1.71 10.13
N GLY A 459 21.85 -2.75 9.76
CA GLY A 459 21.34 -4.08 9.38
C GLY A 459 20.36 -4.06 8.19
N ARG A 460 20.59 -3.24 7.18
CA ARG A 460 19.62 -3.00 6.11
C ARG A 460 20.14 -3.34 4.73
N ALA A 461 19.45 -4.25 4.04
CA ALA A 461 19.61 -4.40 2.62
C ALA A 461 18.85 -3.27 1.89
N TYR A 462 19.56 -2.21 1.54
CA TYR A 462 19.05 -1.13 0.69
C TYR A 462 19.88 -1.01 -0.57
N CYS A 463 19.22 -0.76 -1.69
CA CYS A 463 19.82 0.11 -2.67
C CYS A 463 19.73 1.53 -2.09
N ILE A 464 20.81 2.02 -1.47
CA ILE A 464 20.94 3.39 -0.96
C ILE A 464 21.18 4.34 -2.14
N HIS A 465 20.53 4.11 -3.25
CA HIS A 465 20.51 5.15 -4.24
C HIS A 465 19.27 6.00 -3.94
N ASN A 466 19.49 7.10 -3.28
CA ASN A 466 18.68 8.29 -3.48
C ASN A 466 18.65 8.54 -4.99
N ASN A 467 17.80 7.83 -5.73
CA ASN A 467 17.35 8.06 -7.10
C ASN A 467 18.35 8.68 -8.11
N ASN A 468 19.65 8.69 -7.82
CA ASN A 468 20.66 9.22 -8.72
C ASN A 468 21.87 8.27 -8.78
N PRO A 469 21.94 7.42 -9.85
CA PRO A 469 23.06 6.50 -10.07
C PRO A 469 24.41 7.22 -10.21
N ASN A 470 24.42 8.51 -10.53
CA ASN A 470 25.63 9.31 -10.70
C ASN A 470 26.26 9.76 -9.38
N THR A 471 25.61 9.57 -8.24
CA THR A 471 26.14 9.95 -6.92
C THR A 471 26.66 8.77 -6.11
N CYS A 472 26.41 7.53 -6.52
CA CYS A 472 26.97 6.35 -5.90
C CYS A 472 28.32 5.99 -6.53
N LYS A 473 29.41 6.10 -5.76
CA LYS A 473 30.76 5.78 -6.24
C LYS A 473 30.92 4.37 -6.81
N LEU A 474 30.22 3.38 -6.24
CA LEU A 474 30.24 1.99 -6.71
C LEU A 474 29.47 1.80 -8.03
N CYS A 475 28.32 2.42 -8.18
CA CYS A 475 27.57 2.38 -9.44
C CYS A 475 28.27 3.18 -10.54
N PHE A 476 28.88 4.32 -10.17
CA PHE A 476 29.66 5.12 -11.10
C PHE A 476 30.88 4.33 -11.64
N ALA A 477 31.58 3.62 -10.77
CA ALA A 477 32.72 2.78 -11.17
C ALA A 477 32.31 1.57 -12.05
N GLN A 478 31.14 0.97 -11.81
CA GLN A 478 30.63 -0.15 -12.61
C GLN A 478 30.04 0.30 -13.96
N THR A 479 29.47 1.50 -14.03
CA THR A 479 28.96 2.08 -15.29
C THR A 479 30.03 2.78 -16.12
N HIS A 480 31.21 3.09 -15.52
CA HIS A 480 32.31 3.77 -16.16
C HIS A 480 33.65 3.08 -15.84
N PRO A 481 33.85 1.85 -16.33
CA PRO A 481 35.05 1.05 -15.97
C PRO A 481 36.38 1.65 -16.45
N GLN A 482 36.35 2.74 -17.19
CA GLN A 482 37.56 3.44 -17.69
C GLN A 482 38.05 4.57 -16.79
N LEU A 483 37.30 4.89 -15.70
CA LEU A 483 37.70 5.92 -14.75
C LEU A 483 38.31 5.25 -13.51
N GLU A 484 39.64 5.37 -13.34
CA GLU A 484 40.32 4.92 -12.13
C GLU A 484 39.75 5.62 -10.90
N LEU A 485 39.33 4.84 -9.91
CA LEU A 485 38.90 5.36 -8.60
C LEU A 485 40.12 5.97 -7.89
N PRO A 486 40.00 7.16 -7.31
CA PRO A 486 41.05 7.66 -6.42
C PRO A 486 41.25 6.70 -5.25
N ASN A 487 42.52 6.40 -4.93
CA ASN A 487 42.90 5.49 -3.86
C ASN A 487 42.22 5.87 -2.53
N VAL A 488 41.66 4.91 -1.84
CA VAL A 488 40.91 5.03 -0.58
C VAL A 488 41.79 5.54 0.60
N THR A 489 43.07 5.78 0.40
CA THR A 489 44.02 6.23 1.43
C THR A 489 44.01 7.74 1.68
N ASP A 490 43.32 8.56 0.90
CA ASP A 490 43.40 10.02 0.97
C ASP A 490 42.13 10.74 1.49
N VAL A 491 41.32 10.07 2.27
CA VAL A 491 40.22 10.74 2.99
C VAL A 491 40.68 11.09 4.39
N PRO A 492 40.89 12.39 4.74
CA PRO A 492 41.20 12.78 6.11
C PRO A 492 39.96 12.51 6.98
N ILE A 493 40.20 11.72 8.02
CA ILE A 493 39.24 11.50 9.11
C ILE A 493 39.12 12.84 9.86
N GLY A 494 38.06 13.56 9.62
CA GLY A 494 37.68 14.75 10.38
C GLY A 494 37.18 14.34 11.77
N PRO A 495 37.39 15.19 12.78
CA PRO A 495 37.16 14.80 14.19
C PRO A 495 35.64 14.63 14.45
N SER A 496 35.35 13.58 15.23
CA SER A 496 34.08 13.28 15.87
C SER A 496 33.53 14.47 16.66
N LEU A 497 32.31 14.83 16.38
CA LEU A 497 31.36 15.49 17.30
C LEU A 497 30.01 14.81 17.17
#